data_577fab5309a38ee4a9ebd34841c6b425
#
_entry.id   577fab5309a38ee4a9ebd34841c6b425
#
_cell.length_a   1.000
_cell.length_b   1.000
_cell.length_c   1.000
_cell.angle_alpha   90.00
_cell.angle_beta   90.00
_cell.angle_gamma   90.00
#
_symmetry.space_group_name_H-M   'P 1'
#
loop_
_entity.id
_entity.type
_entity.pdbx_description
1 polymer ?
#
loop_
_entity_poly.entity_id
_entity_poly.type
_entity_poly.pdbx_seq_one_letter_code
_entity_poly.pdbx_strand_id
1 'polypeptide(L)'
;MIPAMTYFEIPVTDMDRAVRFYTFVFGVSLTREIVDGYDMALFPPAEGGGGASGALAKGDVYVPSKTGAILYFRVASIDDILARASATGAGILYPKKDIGDLGYVAEIEDSEGNRIALTQHKT
;
A
#
# COMPACT_ATOMS: atom_id res chain seq x y z
N MET A 1 -13.31 -20.85 -14.55
CA MET A 1 -12.70 -19.50 -14.45
C MET A 1 -12.08 -19.31 -13.07
N ILE A 2 -10.85 -18.87 -13.01
CA ILE A 2 -10.18 -18.54 -11.75
C ILE A 2 -10.54 -17.10 -11.39
N PRO A 3 -11.07 -16.84 -10.19
CA PRO A 3 -11.36 -15.45 -9.82
C PRO A 3 -10.07 -14.65 -9.73
N ALA A 4 -10.07 -13.46 -10.34
CA ALA A 4 -8.95 -12.52 -10.28
C ALA A 4 -9.21 -11.49 -9.19
N MET A 5 -8.14 -11.10 -8.50
CA MET A 5 -8.21 -9.98 -7.56
C MET A 5 -8.30 -8.68 -8.36
N THR A 6 -9.35 -7.89 -8.14
CA THR A 6 -9.61 -6.68 -8.94
C THR A 6 -9.45 -5.39 -8.16
N TYR A 7 -9.46 -5.44 -6.83
CA TYR A 7 -9.55 -4.25 -6.01
C TYR A 7 -9.16 -4.58 -4.58
N PHE A 8 -8.49 -3.68 -3.88
CA PHE A 8 -8.15 -3.85 -2.47
C PHE A 8 -8.57 -2.62 -1.67
N GLU A 9 -8.76 -2.81 -0.37
CA GLU A 9 -8.97 -1.69 0.55
C GLU A 9 -8.00 -1.80 1.71
N ILE A 10 -7.37 -0.68 2.06
CA ILE A 10 -6.46 -0.58 3.19
C ILE A 10 -7.15 0.24 4.27
N PRO A 11 -7.43 -0.35 5.45
CA PRO A 11 -8.05 0.38 6.55
C PRO A 11 -7.16 1.50 7.06
N VAL A 12 -7.75 2.67 7.31
CA VAL A 12 -7.04 3.79 7.91
C VAL A 12 -7.90 4.43 9.01
N THR A 13 -7.27 5.04 9.99
CA THR A 13 -7.99 5.76 11.06
C THR A 13 -7.91 7.28 10.89
N ASP A 14 -6.89 7.78 10.20
CA ASP A 14 -6.72 9.20 9.89
C ASP A 14 -6.42 9.30 8.39
N MET A 15 -7.43 9.70 7.62
CA MET A 15 -7.29 9.72 6.16
C MET A 15 -6.24 10.72 5.69
N ASP A 16 -6.19 11.93 6.28
CA ASP A 16 -5.21 12.93 5.87
C ASP A 16 -3.78 12.46 6.12
N ARG A 17 -3.55 11.84 7.26
CA ARG A 17 -2.24 11.25 7.60
C ARG A 17 -1.88 10.13 6.64
N ALA A 18 -2.84 9.25 6.36
CA ALA A 18 -2.61 8.12 5.45
C ALA A 18 -2.30 8.61 4.03
N VAL A 19 -3.06 9.59 3.54
CA VAL A 19 -2.81 10.16 2.20
C VAL A 19 -1.41 10.76 2.13
N ARG A 20 -0.99 11.51 3.16
CA ARG A 20 0.38 12.06 3.19
C ARG A 20 1.43 10.97 3.15
N PHE A 21 1.22 9.91 3.93
CA PHE A 21 2.18 8.79 3.98
C PHE A 21 2.33 8.13 2.60
N TYR A 22 1.22 7.70 2.00
CA TYR A 22 1.28 6.98 0.72
C TYR A 22 1.77 7.86 -0.42
N THR A 23 1.39 9.14 -0.43
CA THR A 23 1.87 10.08 -1.44
C THR A 23 3.39 10.26 -1.34
N PHE A 24 3.91 10.44 -0.13
CA PHE A 24 5.35 10.65 0.07
C PHE A 24 6.15 9.37 -0.15
N VAL A 25 5.71 8.27 0.46
CA VAL A 25 6.51 7.03 0.44
C VAL A 25 6.47 6.35 -0.93
N PHE A 26 5.29 6.27 -1.54
CA PHE A 26 5.12 5.55 -2.81
C PHE A 26 5.10 6.47 -4.04
N GLY A 27 4.99 7.78 -3.84
CA GLY A 27 4.92 8.73 -4.96
C GLY A 27 3.62 8.63 -5.74
N VAL A 28 2.55 8.14 -5.13
CA VAL A 28 1.26 7.94 -5.78
C VAL A 28 0.34 9.13 -5.53
N SER A 29 -0.46 9.49 -6.54
CA SER A 29 -1.53 10.48 -6.40
C SER A 29 -2.83 9.78 -6.08
N LEU A 30 -3.46 10.17 -4.97
CA LEU A 30 -4.71 9.57 -4.50
C LEU A 30 -5.87 10.53 -4.73
N THR A 31 -7.03 10.01 -5.11
CA THR A 31 -8.24 10.80 -5.35
C THR A 31 -9.22 10.59 -4.20
N ARG A 32 -9.57 11.69 -3.51
CA ARG A 32 -10.52 11.63 -2.39
C ARG A 32 -11.93 11.50 -2.93
N GLU A 33 -12.69 10.55 -2.36
CA GLU A 33 -14.08 10.32 -2.73
C GLU A 33 -14.86 9.75 -1.55
N ILE A 34 -16.18 9.95 -1.59
CA ILE A 34 -17.09 9.24 -0.70
C ILE A 34 -17.67 8.08 -1.51
N VAL A 35 -17.46 6.85 -1.04
CA VAL A 35 -17.94 5.64 -1.72
C VAL A 35 -18.72 4.84 -0.71
N ASP A 36 -19.98 4.55 -1.03
CA ASP A 36 -20.87 3.82 -0.12
C ASP A 36 -20.92 4.46 1.28
N GLY A 37 -20.89 5.80 1.33
CA GLY A 37 -20.92 6.56 2.58
C GLY A 37 -19.60 6.65 3.32
N TYR A 38 -18.54 6.01 2.84
CA TYR A 38 -17.23 5.99 3.49
C TYR A 38 -16.27 7.00 2.85
N ASP A 39 -15.43 7.62 3.69
CA ASP A 39 -14.33 8.48 3.25
C ASP A 39 -13.23 7.59 2.68
N MET A 40 -12.90 7.79 1.42
CA MET A 40 -11.89 6.98 0.71
C MET A 40 -10.91 7.85 -0.04
N ALA A 41 -9.71 7.30 -0.25
CA ALA A 41 -8.71 7.87 -1.15
C ALA A 41 -8.32 6.78 -2.13
N LEU A 42 -8.66 7.00 -3.40
CA LEU A 42 -8.53 6.00 -4.46
C LEU A 42 -7.13 6.01 -5.05
N PHE A 43 -6.54 4.82 -5.16
CA PHE A 43 -5.31 4.63 -5.92
C PHE A 43 -5.61 4.72 -7.42
N PRO A 44 -4.63 5.16 -8.23
CA PRO A 44 -4.82 5.16 -9.68
C PRO A 44 -5.05 3.74 -10.20
N PRO A 45 -5.60 3.60 -11.42
CA PRO A 45 -5.76 2.28 -12.02
C PRO A 45 -4.44 1.55 -12.14
N ALA A 46 -4.49 0.22 -12.00
CA ALA A 46 -3.35 -0.60 -12.36
C ALA A 46 -3.08 -0.45 -13.87
N GLU A 47 -1.83 -0.63 -14.29
CA GLU A 47 -1.45 -0.52 -15.69
C GLU A 47 -2.30 -1.48 -16.54
N GLY A 48 -2.93 -0.94 -17.57
CA GLY A 48 -3.81 -1.70 -18.45
C GLY A 48 -5.20 -1.94 -17.88
N GLY A 49 -5.49 -1.49 -16.65
CA GLY A 49 -6.79 -1.66 -16.02
C GLY A 49 -7.65 -0.42 -16.11
N GLY A 50 -8.97 -0.57 -15.86
CA GLY A 50 -9.90 0.52 -15.69
C GLY A 50 -10.25 0.73 -14.22
N GLY A 51 -10.67 1.94 -13.86
CA GLY A 51 -11.04 2.26 -12.49
C GLY A 51 -9.84 2.26 -11.52
N ALA A 52 -10.09 2.48 -10.24
CA ALA A 52 -9.05 2.48 -9.22
C ALA A 52 -8.57 1.05 -8.94
N SER A 53 -7.26 0.89 -8.66
CA SER A 53 -6.72 -0.41 -8.26
C SER A 53 -7.09 -0.77 -6.82
N GLY A 54 -7.39 0.22 -5.99
CA GLY A 54 -7.76 0.04 -4.59
C GLY A 54 -7.98 1.38 -3.93
N ALA A 55 -8.15 1.37 -2.62
CA ALA A 55 -8.38 2.60 -1.86
C ALA A 55 -7.85 2.49 -0.44
N LEU A 56 -7.51 3.64 0.14
CA LEU A 56 -7.48 3.82 1.58
C LEU A 56 -8.92 4.04 2.02
N ALA A 57 -9.37 3.35 3.06
CA ALA A 57 -10.76 3.39 3.49
C ALA A 57 -10.87 3.66 4.98
N LYS A 58 -11.68 4.66 5.36
CA LYS A 58 -11.91 5.03 6.74
C LYS A 58 -13.35 4.77 7.12
N GLY A 59 -13.56 4.17 8.26
CA GLY A 59 -14.88 3.90 8.82
C GLY A 59 -14.77 2.91 9.97
N ASP A 60 -15.89 2.72 10.68
CA ASP A 60 -15.91 1.85 11.84
C ASP A 60 -15.63 0.37 11.50
N VAL A 61 -15.93 -0.05 10.30
CA VAL A 61 -15.65 -1.41 9.84
C VAL A 61 -14.21 -1.59 9.33
N TYR A 62 -13.48 -0.48 9.15
CA TYR A 62 -12.10 -0.52 8.63
C TYR A 62 -11.11 -0.38 9.79
N VAL A 63 -10.56 -1.50 10.24
CA VAL A 63 -9.65 -1.55 11.38
C VAL A 63 -8.25 -1.94 10.89
N PRO A 64 -7.26 -1.02 11.00
CA PRO A 64 -5.88 -1.34 10.60
C PRO A 64 -5.31 -2.49 11.43
N SER A 65 -4.42 -3.28 10.80
CA SER A 65 -3.87 -4.48 11.42
C SER A 65 -2.60 -4.92 10.71
N LYS A 66 -1.75 -5.66 11.43
CA LYS A 66 -0.57 -6.33 10.87
C LYS A 66 -0.85 -7.79 10.55
N THR A 67 -2.08 -8.25 10.77
CA THR A 67 -2.48 -9.63 10.55
C THR A 67 -3.44 -9.72 9.36
N GLY A 68 -3.71 -10.94 8.89
CA GLY A 68 -4.58 -11.16 7.75
C GLY A 68 -3.83 -11.15 6.43
N ALA A 69 -4.51 -10.75 5.36
CA ALA A 69 -3.92 -10.75 4.02
C ALA A 69 -2.77 -9.73 3.94
N ILE A 70 -1.74 -10.09 3.16
CA ILE A 70 -0.60 -9.21 2.92
C ILE A 70 -0.69 -8.71 1.48
N LEU A 71 -0.66 -7.38 1.31
CA LEU A 71 -0.70 -6.75 0.01
C LEU A 71 0.72 -6.44 -0.42
N TYR A 72 1.08 -6.90 -1.62
CA TYR A 72 2.40 -6.65 -2.22
C TYR A 72 2.26 -5.56 -3.28
N PHE A 73 3.00 -4.46 -3.08
CA PHE A 73 3.12 -3.42 -4.09
C PHE A 73 4.41 -3.62 -4.86
N ARG A 74 4.31 -3.66 -6.18
CA ARG A 74 5.49 -3.69 -7.04
C ARG A 74 6.06 -2.28 -7.14
N VAL A 75 7.33 -2.13 -6.81
CA VAL A 75 8.01 -0.83 -6.81
C VAL A 75 9.28 -0.91 -7.66
N ALA A 76 9.72 0.24 -8.14
CA ALA A 76 10.95 0.32 -8.94
C ALA A 76 12.19 0.13 -8.06
N SER A 77 12.17 0.64 -6.82
CA SER A 77 13.30 0.54 -5.89
C SER A 77 12.80 0.38 -4.46
N ILE A 78 13.00 -0.79 -3.90
CA ILE A 78 12.72 -1.04 -2.48
C ILE A 78 13.57 -0.13 -1.60
N ASP A 79 14.84 0.08 -1.97
CA ASP A 79 15.72 0.93 -1.17
C ASP A 79 15.16 2.35 -1.01
N ASP A 80 14.61 2.92 -2.09
CA ASP A 80 14.02 4.26 -2.04
C ASP A 80 12.76 4.28 -1.18
N ILE A 81 11.92 3.25 -1.28
CA ILE A 81 10.72 3.14 -0.45
C ILE A 81 11.10 3.04 1.03
N LEU A 82 12.06 2.19 1.36
CA LEU A 82 12.50 2.03 2.76
C LEU A 82 13.08 3.32 3.31
N ALA A 83 13.85 4.06 2.51
CA ALA A 83 14.42 5.35 2.93
C ALA A 83 13.31 6.37 3.24
N ARG A 84 12.32 6.47 2.37
CA ARG A 84 11.20 7.41 2.57
C ARG A 84 10.32 6.98 3.73
N ALA A 85 10.02 5.68 3.87
CA ALA A 85 9.25 5.18 5.00
C ALA A 85 9.98 5.47 6.32
N SER A 86 11.28 5.21 6.40
CA SER A 86 12.08 5.49 7.60
C SER A 86 12.08 6.97 7.94
N ALA A 87 12.10 7.86 6.93
CA ALA A 87 12.06 9.30 7.15
C ALA A 87 10.75 9.76 7.81
N THR A 88 9.66 9.01 7.66
CA THR A 88 8.39 9.30 8.35
C THR A 88 8.32 8.72 9.76
N GLY A 89 9.32 7.94 10.17
CA GLY A 89 9.30 7.21 11.43
C GLY A 89 8.65 5.83 11.33
N ALA A 90 8.27 5.40 10.14
CA ALA A 90 7.63 4.10 9.95
C ALA A 90 8.62 2.95 10.21
N GLY A 91 8.12 1.86 10.79
CA GLY A 91 8.91 0.68 11.06
C GLY A 91 9.15 -0.16 9.81
N ILE A 92 10.36 -0.75 9.74
CA ILE A 92 10.68 -1.75 8.74
C ILE A 92 10.37 -3.11 9.38
N LEU A 93 9.35 -3.80 8.88
CA LEU A 93 8.91 -5.08 9.44
C LEU A 93 9.72 -6.25 8.92
N TYR A 94 10.23 -6.13 7.69
CA TYR A 94 11.06 -7.15 7.08
C TYR A 94 12.04 -6.44 6.15
N PRO A 95 13.36 -6.56 6.40
CA PRO A 95 14.34 -5.83 5.58
C PRO A 95 14.39 -6.40 4.16
N LYS A 96 14.92 -5.61 3.23
CA LYS A 96 15.09 -6.04 1.84
C LYS A 96 15.81 -7.39 1.78
N LYS A 97 15.22 -8.33 1.06
CA LYS A 97 15.76 -9.67 0.89
C LYS A 97 15.68 -10.10 -0.57
N ASP A 98 16.76 -10.69 -1.04
CA ASP A 98 16.84 -11.35 -2.33
C ASP A 98 16.16 -12.72 -2.20
N ILE A 99 15.12 -12.97 -2.97
CA ILE A 99 14.36 -14.22 -2.95
C ILE A 99 14.55 -15.01 -4.25
N GLY A 100 15.65 -14.78 -4.97
CA GLY A 100 15.99 -15.51 -6.19
C GLY A 100 15.34 -14.91 -7.42
N ASP A 101 14.85 -15.78 -8.30
CA ASP A 101 14.30 -15.35 -9.59
C ASP A 101 13.07 -14.45 -9.45
N LEU A 102 12.36 -14.52 -8.31
CA LEU A 102 11.19 -13.68 -8.05
C LEU A 102 11.57 -12.25 -7.67
N GLY A 103 12.86 -11.96 -7.46
CA GLY A 103 13.34 -10.61 -7.20
C GLY A 103 13.64 -10.34 -5.73
N TYR A 104 13.23 -9.17 -5.27
CA TYR A 104 13.45 -8.72 -3.88
C TYR A 104 12.12 -8.42 -3.21
N VAL A 105 12.08 -8.62 -1.89
CA VAL A 105 10.91 -8.28 -1.07
C VAL A 105 11.33 -7.50 0.15
N ALA A 106 10.38 -6.76 0.73
CA ALA A 106 10.52 -6.11 2.03
C ALA A 106 9.12 -5.84 2.58
N GLU A 107 9.03 -5.50 3.87
CA GLU A 107 7.74 -5.13 4.47
C GLU A 107 7.94 -3.92 5.38
N ILE A 108 6.96 -3.03 5.36
CA ILE A 108 6.94 -1.83 6.20
C ILE A 108 5.64 -1.76 6.98
N GLU A 109 5.65 -1.00 8.05
CA GLU A 109 4.42 -0.58 8.72
C GLU A 109 4.02 0.77 8.14
N ASP A 110 2.76 0.91 7.71
CA ASP A 110 2.30 2.22 7.21
C ASP A 110 1.96 3.16 8.37
N SER A 111 1.48 4.36 8.05
CA SER A 111 1.16 5.38 9.06
C SER A 111 0.01 4.98 9.97
N GLU A 112 -0.76 3.97 9.59
CA GLU A 112 -1.97 3.55 10.29
C GLU A 112 -1.81 2.25 11.07
N GLY A 113 -0.64 1.61 10.98
CA GLY A 113 -0.37 0.35 11.66
C GLY A 113 -0.62 -0.89 10.82
N ASN A 114 -0.79 -0.74 9.52
CA ASN A 114 -0.93 -1.88 8.63
C ASN A 114 0.44 -2.42 8.19
N ARG A 115 0.50 -3.73 7.94
CA ARG A 115 1.65 -4.36 7.29
C ARG A 115 1.49 -4.26 5.78
N ILE A 116 2.46 -3.66 5.11
CA ILE A 116 2.47 -3.49 3.66
C ILE A 116 3.75 -4.12 3.12
N ALA A 117 3.61 -4.97 2.11
CA ALA A 117 4.74 -5.64 1.49
C ALA A 117 5.12 -4.99 0.16
N LEU A 118 6.38 -5.13 -0.19
CA LEU A 118 6.98 -4.55 -1.38
C LEU A 118 7.64 -5.65 -2.18
N THR A 119 7.55 -5.57 -3.49
CA THR A 119 8.29 -6.43 -4.38
C THR A 119 8.98 -5.61 -5.45
N GLN A 120 10.20 -6.02 -5.82
CA GLN A 120 10.99 -5.39 -6.86
C GLN A 120 11.54 -6.48 -7.75
N HIS A 121 11.26 -6.39 -9.05
CA HIS A 121 11.77 -7.36 -10.00
C HIS A 121 13.26 -7.12 -10.25
N LYS A 122 14.00 -8.19 -10.51
CA LYS A 122 15.37 -8.09 -11.01
C LYS A 122 15.34 -7.71 -12.49
N THR A 123 16.27 -6.86 -12.85
CA THR A 123 16.44 -6.42 -14.26
C THR A 123 17.44 -7.28 -14.99
#